data_e2529327276db2e81fd505361be7a10f
#
_entry.id   e2529327276db2e81fd505361be7a10f
#
_cell.length_a   1.000
_cell.length_b   1.000
_cell.length_c   1.000
_cell.angle_alpha   90.00
_cell.angle_beta   90.00
_cell.angle_gamma   90.00
#
_symmetry.space_group_name_H-M   'P 1'
#
loop_
_entity.id
_entity.type
_entity.pdbx_description
1 polymer ?
#
loop_
_entity_poly.entity_id
_entity_poly.type
_entity_poly.pdbx_seq_one_letter_code
_entity_poly.pdbx_strand_id
1 'polypeptide(L)'
;MLNIKTFAGAIALLAMTCLPAAAQSKNMTPQEQKNLKFVLDWWREGFVAGHAEAADKYLAPDLIQHNPNAPNGSAPVKAILSRMKPVNPIPATIPADRMPAMSFAKGDYVVLIWERNGKDPVDPAKTYKWNDFDVFRVQNGKIAEHWDGAMKNPPSGAGKE
;
A
#
# COMPACT_ATOMS: atom_id res chain seq x y z
N MET A 1 -5.62 6.60 -65.73
CA MET A 1 -5.87 5.43 -64.89
C MET A 1 -4.85 5.46 -63.79
N LEU A 2 -5.25 5.90 -62.60
CA LEU A 2 -4.38 6.09 -61.42
C LEU A 2 -4.56 4.88 -60.48
N ASN A 3 -3.52 4.09 -60.30
CA ASN A 3 -3.54 2.89 -59.49
C ASN A 3 -3.27 3.27 -58.01
N ILE A 4 -4.30 3.25 -57.19
CA ILE A 4 -4.18 3.46 -55.75
C ILE A 4 -3.85 2.11 -55.09
N LYS A 5 -2.60 1.95 -54.65
CA LYS A 5 -2.18 0.82 -53.81
C LYS A 5 -2.60 1.12 -52.36
N THR A 6 -3.58 0.39 -51.87
CA THR A 6 -3.98 0.38 -50.46
C THR A 6 -2.89 -0.25 -49.59
N PHE A 7 -2.27 0.56 -48.76
CA PHE A 7 -1.39 0.08 -47.67
C PHE A 7 -2.27 -0.36 -46.51
N ALA A 8 -2.38 -1.65 -46.30
CA ALA A 8 -2.96 -2.21 -45.06
C ALA A 8 -1.90 -2.17 -43.95
N GLY A 9 -1.96 -1.14 -43.11
CA GLY A 9 -1.15 -1.07 -41.91
C GLY A 9 -1.70 -2.00 -40.83
N ALA A 10 -0.98 -3.06 -40.50
CA ALA A 10 -1.26 -3.92 -39.40
C ALA A 10 -0.94 -3.17 -38.09
N ILE A 11 -1.96 -2.76 -37.34
CA ILE A 11 -1.80 -2.24 -35.97
C ILE A 11 -1.54 -3.46 -35.05
N ALA A 12 -0.29 -3.67 -34.69
CA ALA A 12 0.07 -4.63 -33.65
C ALA A 12 -0.42 -4.09 -32.29
N LEU A 13 -1.51 -4.65 -31.79
CA LEU A 13 -1.97 -4.42 -30.42
C LEU A 13 -0.96 -5.06 -29.48
N LEU A 14 -0.08 -4.25 -28.87
CA LEU A 14 0.81 -4.69 -27.82
C LEU A 14 -0.07 -4.95 -26.58
N ALA A 15 -0.44 -6.21 -26.36
CA ALA A 15 -1.09 -6.64 -25.12
C ALA A 15 -0.05 -6.47 -23.99
N MET A 16 -0.21 -5.42 -23.20
CA MET A 16 0.51 -5.25 -21.94
C MET A 16 0.04 -6.36 -21.00
N THR A 17 0.76 -7.48 -20.98
CA THR A 17 0.53 -8.54 -20.01
C THR A 17 1.00 -8.02 -18.66
N CYS A 18 0.06 -7.64 -17.77
CA CYS A 18 0.35 -7.50 -16.35
C CYS A 18 0.91 -8.83 -15.85
N LEU A 19 2.20 -8.85 -15.51
CA LEU A 19 2.81 -10.02 -14.88
C LEU A 19 2.11 -10.26 -13.55
N PRO A 20 1.61 -11.47 -13.27
CA PRO A 20 0.93 -11.76 -12.02
C PRO A 20 1.91 -11.59 -10.85
N ALA A 21 1.40 -11.17 -9.68
CA ALA A 21 2.17 -10.96 -8.44
C ALA A 21 3.11 -12.14 -8.08
N ALA A 22 2.81 -13.34 -8.55
CA ALA A 22 3.66 -14.54 -8.44
C ALA A 22 5.02 -14.41 -9.15
N ALA A 23 5.17 -13.51 -10.13
CA ALA A 23 6.46 -13.32 -10.82
C ALA A 23 7.45 -12.49 -9.97
N GLN A 24 6.96 -11.69 -9.04
CA GLN A 24 7.79 -10.86 -8.16
C GLN A 24 8.42 -11.67 -7.02
N SER A 25 7.77 -12.77 -6.59
CA SER A 25 8.28 -13.63 -5.51
C SER A 25 9.51 -14.44 -5.90
N LYS A 26 9.75 -14.69 -7.19
CA LYS A 26 10.83 -15.55 -7.68
C LYS A 26 12.25 -15.00 -7.44
N ASN A 27 12.38 -13.68 -7.17
CA ASN A 27 13.67 -13.03 -6.99
C ASN A 27 13.92 -12.57 -5.53
N MET A 28 13.03 -12.90 -4.59
CA MET A 28 13.20 -12.57 -3.18
C MET A 28 13.88 -13.74 -2.44
N THR A 29 14.83 -13.42 -1.56
CA THR A 29 15.41 -14.38 -0.62
C THR A 29 14.34 -14.90 0.36
N PRO A 30 14.56 -16.05 1.03
CA PRO A 30 13.63 -16.55 2.05
C PRO A 30 13.36 -15.52 3.18
N GLN A 31 14.35 -14.72 3.56
CA GLN A 31 14.16 -13.67 4.57
C GLN A 31 13.29 -12.53 4.04
N GLU A 32 13.50 -12.10 2.81
CA GLU A 32 12.65 -11.06 2.17
C GLU A 32 11.20 -11.54 2.04
N GLN A 33 10.96 -12.79 1.66
CA GLN A 33 9.62 -13.40 1.62
C GLN A 33 8.97 -13.43 3.01
N LYS A 34 9.73 -13.76 4.06
CA LYS A 34 9.27 -13.75 5.45
C LYS A 34 8.90 -12.33 5.90
N ASN A 35 9.74 -11.34 5.59
CA ASN A 35 9.48 -9.94 5.92
C ASN A 35 8.21 -9.44 5.20
N LEU A 36 8.07 -9.74 3.91
CA LEU A 36 6.87 -9.38 3.14
C LEU A 36 5.60 -10.00 3.76
N LYS A 37 5.64 -11.30 4.05
CA LYS A 37 4.51 -11.98 4.70
C LYS A 37 4.16 -11.33 6.04
N PHE A 38 5.17 -11.00 6.85
CA PHE A 38 4.99 -10.38 8.16
C PHE A 38 4.28 -9.03 8.07
N VAL A 39 4.65 -8.18 7.10
CA VAL A 39 4.01 -6.89 6.88
C VAL A 39 2.60 -7.04 6.30
N LEU A 40 2.38 -8.02 5.40
CA LEU A 40 1.03 -8.31 4.91
C LEU A 40 0.11 -8.87 6.00
N ASP A 41 0.63 -9.68 6.93
CA ASP A 41 -0.12 -10.14 8.10
C ASP A 41 -0.47 -8.97 9.03
N TRP A 42 0.47 -8.03 9.26
CA TRP A 42 0.21 -6.77 9.97
C TRP A 42 -0.94 -6.01 9.32
N TRP A 43 -0.90 -5.80 8.01
CA TRP A 43 -1.94 -5.10 7.27
C TRP A 43 -3.30 -5.80 7.40
N ARG A 44 -3.30 -7.12 7.25
CA ARG A 44 -4.51 -7.95 7.35
C ARG A 44 -5.16 -7.89 8.75
N GLU A 45 -4.39 -8.02 9.82
CA GLU A 45 -4.92 -8.05 11.18
C GLU A 45 -5.25 -6.64 11.68
N GLY A 46 -4.38 -5.65 11.40
CA GLY A 46 -4.56 -4.27 11.83
C GLY A 46 -5.59 -3.51 11.00
N PHE A 47 -5.26 -3.21 9.75
CA PHE A 47 -6.08 -2.30 8.94
C PHE A 47 -7.22 -2.98 8.19
N VAL A 48 -7.10 -4.26 7.83
CA VAL A 48 -8.22 -4.98 7.19
C VAL A 48 -9.22 -5.44 8.22
N ALA A 49 -8.78 -6.08 9.29
CA ALA A 49 -9.66 -6.61 10.32
C ALA A 49 -9.92 -5.65 11.49
N GLY A 50 -9.17 -4.55 11.62
CA GLY A 50 -9.41 -3.53 12.65
C GLY A 50 -9.05 -3.96 14.08
N HIS A 51 -8.11 -4.88 14.23
CA HIS A 51 -7.69 -5.40 15.53
C HIS A 51 -6.58 -4.55 16.14
N ALA A 52 -6.87 -3.82 17.21
CA ALA A 52 -5.94 -2.89 17.85
C ALA A 52 -4.70 -3.59 18.44
N GLU A 53 -4.87 -4.82 18.93
CA GLU A 53 -3.78 -5.64 19.47
C GLU A 53 -2.75 -6.05 18.42
N ALA A 54 -3.07 -5.95 17.14
CA ALA A 54 -2.10 -6.12 16.08
C ALA A 54 -0.94 -5.11 16.17
N ALA A 55 -1.18 -3.89 16.68
CA ALA A 55 -0.12 -2.93 16.91
C ALA A 55 0.93 -3.45 17.89
N ASP A 56 0.52 -4.06 19.00
CA ASP A 56 1.44 -4.65 19.98
C ASP A 56 2.18 -5.88 19.41
N LYS A 57 1.49 -6.65 18.55
CA LYS A 57 2.04 -7.87 17.94
C LYS A 57 3.10 -7.56 16.90
N TYR A 58 2.89 -6.55 16.06
CA TYR A 58 3.70 -6.33 14.86
C TYR A 58 4.63 -5.12 14.94
N LEU A 59 4.27 -4.05 15.66
CA LEU A 59 5.04 -2.82 15.70
C LEU A 59 6.04 -2.81 16.87
N ALA A 60 7.19 -2.17 16.66
CA ALA A 60 8.10 -1.86 17.73
C ALA A 60 7.49 -0.78 18.64
N PRO A 61 7.66 -0.86 19.99
CA PRO A 61 7.14 0.17 20.89
C PRO A 61 7.64 1.58 20.56
N ASP A 62 8.85 1.67 20.06
CA ASP A 62 9.56 2.87 19.65
C ASP A 62 9.55 3.08 18.12
N LEU A 63 8.53 2.58 17.42
CA LEU A 63 8.33 2.74 15.98
C LEU A 63 8.65 4.18 15.54
N ILE A 64 9.52 4.33 14.54
CA ILE A 64 9.82 5.63 13.94
C ILE A 64 8.87 5.87 12.77
N GLN A 65 8.09 6.96 12.86
CA GLN A 65 7.21 7.42 11.80
C GLN A 65 7.89 8.53 11.00
N HIS A 66 8.03 8.31 9.70
CA HIS A 66 8.53 9.33 8.77
C HIS A 66 7.39 10.14 8.11
N ASN A 67 6.13 9.82 8.46
CA ASN A 67 4.98 10.66 8.14
C ASN A 67 4.96 11.89 9.06
N PRO A 68 5.00 13.13 8.53
CA PRO A 68 5.07 14.35 9.34
C PRO A 68 3.81 14.64 10.16
N ASN A 69 2.73 13.87 9.96
CA ASN A 69 1.45 14.02 10.66
C ASN A 69 1.22 12.92 11.72
N ALA A 70 2.12 11.92 11.80
CA ALA A 70 2.00 10.79 12.71
C ALA A 70 3.09 10.84 13.79
N PRO A 71 2.76 10.76 15.08
CA PRO A 71 3.76 10.67 16.14
C PRO A 71 4.45 9.29 16.13
N ASN A 72 5.68 9.24 16.65
CA ASN A 72 6.43 8.00 16.83
C ASN A 72 5.76 7.08 17.88
N GLY A 73 6.11 5.80 17.82
CA GLY A 73 5.64 4.75 18.70
C GLY A 73 4.46 3.94 18.16
N SER A 74 4.27 2.75 18.69
CA SER A 74 3.14 1.87 18.32
C SER A 74 1.81 2.32 18.94
N ALA A 75 1.84 3.01 20.07
CA ALA A 75 0.64 3.42 20.81
C ALA A 75 -0.31 4.35 20.01
N PRO A 76 0.17 5.36 19.25
CA PRO A 76 -0.70 6.16 18.38
C PRO A 76 -1.39 5.33 17.31
N VAL A 77 -0.69 4.36 16.71
CA VAL A 77 -1.27 3.46 15.70
C VAL A 77 -2.34 2.57 16.34
N LYS A 78 -2.07 2.02 17.52
CA LYS A 78 -3.06 1.26 18.31
C LYS A 78 -4.31 2.08 18.59
N ALA A 79 -4.16 3.35 18.96
CA ALA A 79 -5.28 4.25 19.18
C ALA A 79 -6.13 4.51 17.93
N ILE A 80 -5.52 4.53 16.73
CA ILE A 80 -6.25 4.61 15.47
C ILE A 80 -7.05 3.33 15.25
N LEU A 81 -6.41 2.16 15.36
CA LEU A 81 -7.06 0.86 15.17
C LEU A 81 -8.22 0.64 16.17
N SER A 82 -8.08 1.11 17.43
CA SER A 82 -9.13 0.99 18.45
C SER A 82 -10.43 1.73 18.11
N ARG A 83 -10.41 2.64 17.13
CA ARG A 83 -11.61 3.33 16.63
C ARG A 83 -12.31 2.56 15.52
N MET A 84 -11.69 1.51 15.00
CA MET A 84 -12.26 0.67 13.96
C MET A 84 -13.20 -0.37 14.59
N LYS A 85 -14.22 -0.78 13.84
CA LYS A 85 -15.05 -1.93 14.23
C LYS A 85 -14.30 -3.21 13.83
N PRO A 86 -13.91 -4.07 14.78
CA PRO A 86 -13.15 -5.27 14.44
C PRO A 86 -14.01 -6.29 13.69
N VAL A 87 -13.41 -6.94 12.70
CA VAL A 87 -13.99 -8.04 11.92
C VAL A 87 -13.55 -9.36 12.55
N ASN A 88 -14.51 -10.18 12.95
CA ASN A 88 -14.27 -11.50 13.53
C ASN A 88 -15.02 -12.60 12.77
N PRO A 89 -14.37 -13.74 12.48
CA PRO A 89 -12.94 -13.97 12.65
C PRO A 89 -12.09 -13.12 11.72
N ILE A 90 -10.81 -12.94 12.05
CA ILE A 90 -9.84 -12.28 11.15
C ILE A 90 -9.83 -13.02 9.82
N PRO A 91 -10.01 -12.32 8.66
CA PRO A 91 -10.02 -12.98 7.35
C PRO A 91 -8.73 -13.77 7.11
N ALA A 92 -8.82 -14.97 6.53
CA ALA A 92 -7.66 -15.80 6.24
C ALA A 92 -6.69 -15.13 5.24
N THR A 93 -7.23 -14.30 4.35
CA THR A 93 -6.48 -13.54 3.33
C THR A 93 -6.95 -12.09 3.30
N ILE A 94 -6.10 -11.20 2.76
CA ILE A 94 -6.53 -9.83 2.46
C ILE A 94 -7.53 -9.89 1.30
N PRO A 95 -8.71 -9.26 1.40
CA PRO A 95 -9.67 -9.16 0.29
C PRO A 95 -9.04 -8.48 -0.93
N ALA A 96 -9.45 -8.89 -2.13
CA ALA A 96 -8.83 -8.42 -3.38
C ALA A 96 -8.89 -6.89 -3.57
N ASP A 97 -9.99 -6.26 -3.13
CA ASP A 97 -10.20 -4.81 -3.17
C ASP A 97 -9.38 -4.03 -2.12
N ARG A 98 -8.73 -4.74 -1.19
CA ARG A 98 -7.87 -4.19 -0.12
C ARG A 98 -6.43 -4.70 -0.20
N MET A 99 -6.10 -5.43 -1.27
CA MET A 99 -4.75 -5.91 -1.54
C MET A 99 -3.92 -4.80 -2.17
N PRO A 100 -2.62 -4.65 -1.83
CA PRO A 100 -1.74 -3.76 -2.58
C PRO A 100 -1.64 -4.21 -4.06
N ALA A 101 -1.63 -3.26 -4.97
CA ALA A 101 -1.45 -3.51 -6.40
C ALA A 101 -0.07 -4.14 -6.70
N MET A 102 0.92 -3.78 -5.88
CA MET A 102 2.26 -4.35 -5.93
C MET A 102 2.85 -4.42 -4.52
N SER A 103 3.58 -5.50 -4.22
CA SER A 103 4.31 -5.64 -2.97
C SER A 103 5.58 -6.45 -3.14
N PHE A 104 6.66 -6.02 -2.51
CA PHE A 104 7.96 -6.72 -2.53
C PHE A 104 8.79 -6.37 -1.29
N ALA A 105 9.82 -7.16 -1.06
CA ALA A 105 10.82 -6.87 -0.02
C ALA A 105 12.23 -6.85 -0.61
N LYS A 106 13.11 -6.02 -0.03
CA LYS A 106 14.53 -6.00 -0.30
C LYS A 106 15.30 -5.78 1.00
N GLY A 107 16.07 -6.77 1.41
CA GLY A 107 16.71 -6.78 2.73
C GLY A 107 15.63 -6.70 3.83
N ASP A 108 15.76 -5.70 4.70
CA ASP A 108 14.82 -5.46 5.80
C ASP A 108 13.62 -4.58 5.40
N TYR A 109 13.60 -4.07 4.19
CA TYR A 109 12.54 -3.16 3.72
C TYR A 109 11.47 -3.91 2.95
N VAL A 110 10.21 -3.56 3.24
CA VAL A 110 9.01 -4.04 2.55
C VAL A 110 8.28 -2.85 1.97
N VAL A 111 7.93 -2.93 0.69
CA VAL A 111 7.20 -1.88 -0.03
C VAL A 111 5.83 -2.41 -0.42
N LEU A 112 4.79 -1.65 -0.10
CA LEU A 112 3.42 -1.85 -0.56
C LEU A 112 3.03 -0.66 -1.42
N ILE A 113 2.51 -0.93 -2.62
CA ILE A 113 2.03 0.10 -3.55
C ILE A 113 0.54 -0.11 -3.74
N TRP A 114 -0.24 0.94 -3.54
CA TRP A 114 -1.68 0.94 -3.60
C TRP A 114 -2.16 1.69 -4.83
N GLU A 115 -3.05 1.10 -5.61
CA GLU A 115 -3.81 1.84 -6.60
C GLU A 115 -5.04 2.47 -5.91
N ARG A 116 -5.21 3.76 -6.07
CA ARG A 116 -6.29 4.54 -5.51
C ARG A 116 -7.11 5.19 -6.62
N ASN A 117 -8.39 5.41 -6.34
CA ASN A 117 -9.25 6.19 -7.21
C ASN A 117 -9.57 7.53 -6.52
N GLY A 118 -9.36 8.62 -7.22
CA GLY A 118 -9.71 9.97 -6.79
C GLY A 118 -10.77 10.59 -7.70
N LYS A 119 -11.49 11.59 -7.21
CA LYS A 119 -12.30 12.45 -8.06
C LYS A 119 -11.42 13.54 -8.65
N ASP A 120 -11.61 13.84 -9.93
CA ASP A 120 -10.89 14.92 -10.59
C ASP A 120 -11.20 16.26 -9.89
N PRO A 121 -10.15 17.02 -9.49
CA PRO A 121 -10.35 18.29 -8.76
C PRO A 121 -11.00 19.39 -9.60
N VAL A 122 -10.94 19.29 -10.94
CA VAL A 122 -11.54 20.27 -11.88
C VAL A 122 -12.93 19.83 -12.35
N ASP A 123 -13.11 18.54 -12.59
CA ASP A 123 -14.39 17.94 -13.01
C ASP A 123 -14.78 16.78 -12.08
N PRO A 124 -15.53 17.03 -11.00
CA PRO A 124 -15.92 15.99 -10.03
C PRO A 124 -16.75 14.83 -10.59
N ALA A 125 -17.27 14.95 -11.82
CA ALA A 125 -17.94 13.86 -12.51
C ALA A 125 -16.94 12.82 -13.06
N LYS A 126 -15.67 13.17 -13.18
CA LYS A 126 -14.58 12.29 -13.60
C LYS A 126 -13.83 11.72 -12.42
N THR A 127 -13.21 10.60 -12.66
CA THR A 127 -12.29 9.94 -11.70
C THR A 127 -10.93 9.73 -12.36
N TYR A 128 -9.88 9.71 -11.53
CA TYR A 128 -8.53 9.36 -11.97
C TYR A 128 -7.93 8.33 -11.02
N LYS A 129 -6.94 7.58 -11.52
CA LYS A 129 -6.14 6.66 -10.73
C LYS A 129 -4.84 7.33 -10.29
N TRP A 130 -4.43 7.06 -9.06
CA TRP A 130 -3.14 7.47 -8.52
C TRP A 130 -2.56 6.35 -7.67
N ASN A 131 -1.28 6.42 -7.37
CA ASN A 131 -0.64 5.42 -6.53
C ASN A 131 -0.18 6.06 -5.22
N ASP A 132 -0.43 5.33 -4.15
CA ASP A 132 0.06 5.58 -2.81
C ASP A 132 1.02 4.47 -2.43
N PHE A 133 1.91 4.70 -1.47
CA PHE A 133 2.86 3.69 -1.06
C PHE A 133 3.19 3.78 0.42
N ASP A 134 3.40 2.61 1.02
CA ASP A 134 3.95 2.44 2.35
C ASP A 134 5.28 1.68 2.25
N VAL A 135 6.27 2.12 3.01
CA VAL A 135 7.53 1.40 3.20
C VAL A 135 7.69 1.09 4.68
N PHE A 136 8.04 -0.15 4.97
CA PHE A 136 8.26 -0.63 6.33
C PHE A 136 9.68 -1.19 6.45
N ARG A 137 10.38 -0.91 7.55
CA ARG A 137 11.58 -1.62 7.91
C ARG A 137 11.31 -2.62 9.03
N VAL A 138 11.61 -3.89 8.76
CA VAL A 138 11.47 -4.98 9.72
C VAL A 138 12.81 -5.20 10.43
N GLN A 139 12.82 -5.10 11.75
CA GLN A 139 14.00 -5.31 12.58
C GLN A 139 13.61 -6.07 13.85
N ASN A 140 14.39 -7.06 14.24
CA ASN A 140 14.17 -7.86 15.45
C ASN A 140 12.73 -8.45 15.55
N GLY A 141 12.16 -8.85 14.41
CA GLY A 141 10.81 -9.42 14.35
C GLY A 141 9.68 -8.40 14.57
N LYS A 142 9.95 -7.11 14.42
CA LYS A 142 8.98 -6.01 14.51
C LYS A 142 9.14 -5.04 13.34
N ILE A 143 8.08 -4.31 13.02
CA ILE A 143 8.14 -3.13 12.16
C ILE A 143 8.71 -2.00 13.01
N ALA A 144 9.94 -1.58 12.68
CA ALA A 144 10.68 -0.57 13.44
C ALA A 144 10.56 0.84 12.84
N GLU A 145 10.30 0.95 11.53
CA GLU A 145 10.12 2.23 10.85
C GLU A 145 9.05 2.14 9.77
N HIS A 146 8.40 3.26 9.52
CA HIS A 146 7.37 3.41 8.50
C HIS A 146 7.51 4.74 7.76
N TRP A 147 7.42 4.70 6.44
CA TRP A 147 7.34 5.83 5.52
C TRP A 147 6.10 5.72 4.66
N ASP A 148 5.51 6.86 4.32
CA ASP A 148 4.47 7.00 3.32
C ASP A 148 4.67 8.30 2.52
N GLY A 149 3.82 8.55 1.53
CA GLY A 149 3.88 9.74 0.69
C GLY A 149 3.26 11.01 1.30
N ALA A 150 2.97 11.03 2.60
CA ALA A 150 2.27 12.13 3.21
C ALA A 150 3.10 13.41 3.26
N MET A 151 2.51 14.51 2.84
CA MET A 151 2.98 15.86 3.12
C MET A 151 2.38 16.34 4.44
N LYS A 152 3.06 17.29 5.10
CA LYS A 152 2.54 17.90 6.33
C LYS A 152 1.19 18.57 6.07
N ASN A 153 0.19 18.18 6.85
CA ASN A 153 -1.12 18.81 6.77
C ASN A 153 -1.04 20.27 7.20
N PRO A 154 -1.74 21.20 6.52
CA PRO A 154 -1.86 22.56 7.01
C PRO A 154 -2.55 22.55 8.39
N PRO A 155 -2.27 23.53 9.27
CA PRO A 155 -2.99 23.68 10.52
C PRO A 155 -4.50 23.71 10.26
N SER A 156 -5.28 23.06 11.13
CA SER A 156 -6.75 23.09 11.05
C SER A 156 -7.22 24.53 11.11
N GLY A 157 -7.79 25.04 10.01
CA GLY A 157 -8.21 26.43 9.87
C GLY A 157 -7.42 27.26 8.84
N ALA A 158 -6.28 26.77 8.32
CA ALA A 158 -5.61 27.39 7.18
C ALA A 158 -6.42 27.10 5.91
N GLY A 159 -7.16 28.09 5.40
CA GLY A 159 -7.96 27.99 4.18
C GLY A 159 -9.41 28.46 4.33
N LYS A 160 -9.72 29.22 5.36
CA LYS A 160 -10.96 29.98 5.47
C LYS A 160 -10.61 31.46 5.52
N GLU A 161 -10.21 32.01 4.38
CA GLU A 161 -10.30 33.43 4.08
C GLU A 161 -11.23 33.63 2.88
#